data_5d6731fe306c5768bf31110746e503fb
#
_entry.id   5d6731fe306c5768bf31110746e503fb
#
_cell.length_a   1.000
_cell.length_b   1.000
_cell.length_c   1.000
_cell.angle_alpha   90.00
_cell.angle_beta   90.00
_cell.angle_gamma   90.00
#
_symmetry.space_group_name_H-M   'P 1'
#
loop_
_entity.id
_entity.type
_entity.pdbx_description
1 polymer ?
#
loop_
_entity_poly.entity_id
_entity_poly.type
_entity_poly.pdbx_seq_one_letter_code
_entity_poly.pdbx_strand_id
1 'polypeptide(L)'
;CVSRPTNPTGNVLTDTEIEKLSDLARTNDVPLIIDNAYGTPFPNIIFTEARPLWNENTVVCMSLSKLGLPAVRTGIVIANEEIISMVSQVNAVMSLAPGSMGAVIATNLVRSGEIIRLSREVIRPFYEKKAGEAVQQLCEGLEGIDFHIHKPEGAFFLWLWLRGLPITDHELYERLKKRGVLVVPGHYFFPGLKGEWEHKHECIRISYAQDKEIVSAGLKIITDEVKRAYDST
;
A
#
# COMPACT_ATOMS: atom_id res chain seq x y z
N CYS A 1 8.97 -7.75 10.30
CA CYS A 1 8.27 -7.60 9.01
C CYS A 1 8.10 -6.12 8.70
N VAL A 2 8.40 -5.71 7.47
CA VAL A 2 8.21 -4.35 6.97
C VAL A 2 7.52 -4.38 5.62
N SER A 3 6.71 -3.36 5.31
CA SER A 3 6.08 -3.18 4.01
C SER A 3 6.76 -2.04 3.26
N ARG A 4 7.03 -2.23 1.97
CA ARG A 4 7.73 -1.25 1.14
C ARG A 4 7.12 -1.16 -0.27
N PRO A 5 6.27 -0.15 -0.54
CA PRO A 5 5.79 0.95 0.30
C PRO A 5 4.96 0.51 1.49
N THR A 6 4.88 1.39 2.49
CA THR A 6 4.13 1.12 3.71
C THR A 6 2.61 1.26 3.48
N ASN A 7 1.82 0.33 3.97
CA ASN A 7 0.38 0.43 4.03
C ASN A 7 -0.02 0.73 5.51
N PRO A 8 -0.67 1.85 5.82
CA PRO A 8 -1.53 2.67 4.95
C PRO A 8 -0.89 3.95 4.41
N THR A 9 0.30 4.33 4.83
CA THR A 9 0.83 5.68 4.67
C THR A 9 1.41 6.00 3.28
N GLY A 10 1.76 4.98 2.49
CA GLY A 10 2.32 5.14 1.15
C GLY A 10 3.78 5.63 1.12
N ASN A 11 4.44 5.79 2.27
CA ASN A 11 5.85 6.15 2.32
C ASN A 11 6.75 4.94 2.03
N VAL A 12 7.96 5.21 1.59
CA VAL A 12 8.95 4.19 1.19
C VAL A 12 10.16 4.25 2.11
N LEU A 13 10.45 3.14 2.77
CA LEU A 13 11.72 2.99 3.49
C LEU A 13 12.88 3.08 2.50
N THR A 14 13.86 3.90 2.80
CA THR A 14 15.07 4.05 1.99
C THR A 14 15.91 2.76 1.99
N ASP A 15 16.80 2.60 1.00
CA ASP A 15 17.71 1.47 0.96
C ASP A 15 18.53 1.37 2.26
N THR A 16 19.03 2.50 2.77
CA THR A 16 19.81 2.56 4.03
C THR A 16 18.97 2.15 5.25
N GLU A 17 17.69 2.49 5.31
CA GLU A 17 16.81 2.05 6.41
C GLU A 17 16.56 0.54 6.36
N ILE A 18 16.35 -0.01 5.16
CA ILE A 18 16.21 -1.46 4.98
C ILE A 18 17.50 -2.19 5.36
N GLU A 19 18.67 -1.65 4.97
CA GLU A 19 19.97 -2.21 5.36
C GLU A 19 20.14 -2.24 6.89
N LYS A 20 19.83 -1.14 7.58
CA LYS A 20 19.86 -1.08 9.05
C LYS A 20 18.91 -2.09 9.70
N LEU A 21 17.70 -2.25 9.16
CA LEU A 21 16.75 -3.25 9.65
C LEU A 21 17.25 -4.68 9.41
N SER A 22 17.89 -4.92 8.26
CA SER A 22 18.51 -6.20 7.93
C SER A 22 19.66 -6.53 8.89
N ASP A 23 20.50 -5.56 9.21
CA ASP A 23 21.59 -5.73 10.18
C ASP A 23 21.07 -6.00 11.59
N LEU A 24 20.03 -5.28 12.00
CA LEU A 24 19.37 -5.51 13.29
C LEU A 24 18.76 -6.92 13.37
N ALA A 25 18.07 -7.35 12.33
CA ALA A 25 17.47 -8.67 12.25
C ALA A 25 18.54 -9.78 12.33
N ARG A 26 19.63 -9.64 11.54
CA ARG A 26 20.75 -10.56 11.54
C ARG A 26 21.46 -10.65 12.90
N THR A 27 21.65 -9.51 13.57
CA THR A 27 22.28 -9.46 14.90
C THR A 27 21.45 -10.20 15.96
N ASN A 28 20.14 -10.25 15.77
CA ASN A 28 19.20 -10.93 16.68
C ASN A 28 18.77 -12.32 16.19
N ASP A 29 19.43 -12.85 15.17
CA ASP A 29 19.15 -14.18 14.59
C ASP A 29 17.68 -14.38 14.21
N VAL A 30 17.09 -13.36 13.59
CA VAL A 30 15.71 -13.40 13.06
C VAL A 30 15.68 -12.98 11.59
N PRO A 31 14.86 -13.58 10.72
CA PRO A 31 14.75 -13.16 9.34
C PRO A 31 14.01 -11.82 9.23
N LEU A 32 14.41 -10.97 8.28
CA LEU A 32 13.69 -9.79 7.89
C LEU A 32 12.70 -10.12 6.76
N ILE A 33 11.40 -10.00 7.03
CA ILE A 33 10.36 -10.15 6.00
C ILE A 33 10.08 -8.79 5.38
N ILE A 34 10.22 -8.69 4.06
CA ILE A 34 9.89 -7.49 3.27
C ILE A 34 8.64 -7.77 2.44
N ASP A 35 7.51 -7.21 2.85
CA ASP A 35 6.30 -7.18 2.02
C ASP A 35 6.47 -6.16 0.91
N ASN A 36 6.77 -6.67 -0.26
CA ASN A 36 7.08 -5.92 -1.46
C ASN A 36 5.95 -5.99 -2.51
N ALA A 37 4.71 -6.12 -2.06
CA ALA A 37 3.57 -6.31 -2.96
C ALA A 37 3.36 -5.15 -3.95
N TYR A 38 3.81 -3.94 -3.62
CA TYR A 38 3.78 -2.75 -4.48
C TYR A 38 5.17 -2.36 -5.02
N GLY A 39 6.22 -2.99 -4.53
CA GLY A 39 7.59 -2.52 -4.62
C GLY A 39 8.35 -2.95 -5.88
N THR A 40 9.66 -2.83 -5.79
CA THR A 40 10.61 -3.18 -6.86
C THR A 40 10.95 -4.68 -6.83
N PRO A 41 11.27 -5.30 -7.97
CA PRO A 41 11.38 -4.74 -9.31
C PRO A 41 10.04 -4.61 -10.05
N PHE A 42 8.99 -5.27 -9.57
CA PHE A 42 7.61 -5.18 -10.05
C PHE A 42 6.61 -5.35 -8.89
N PRO A 43 5.44 -4.72 -8.95
CA PRO A 43 4.89 -3.84 -9.99
C PRO A 43 5.54 -2.45 -10.05
N ASN A 44 6.47 -2.13 -9.17
CA ASN A 44 7.25 -0.90 -9.08
C ASN A 44 6.37 0.37 -8.92
N ILE A 45 5.34 0.26 -8.11
CA ILE A 45 4.51 1.42 -7.72
C ILE A 45 5.22 2.14 -6.58
N ILE A 46 6.43 2.62 -6.87
CA ILE A 46 7.31 3.43 -6.01
C ILE A 46 7.75 4.64 -6.83
N PHE A 47 7.61 5.83 -6.27
CA PHE A 47 7.85 7.11 -6.94
C PHE A 47 9.17 7.76 -6.51
N THR A 48 9.86 7.17 -5.55
CA THR A 48 11.19 7.55 -5.08
C THR A 48 12.25 6.56 -5.56
N GLU A 49 13.51 6.83 -5.25
CA GLU A 49 14.63 5.90 -5.49
C GLU A 49 14.53 4.72 -4.51
N ALA A 50 14.50 3.51 -5.04
CA ALA A 50 14.50 2.28 -4.27
C ALA A 50 15.04 1.12 -5.10
N ARG A 51 15.90 0.29 -4.52
CA ARG A 51 16.46 -0.90 -5.15
C ARG A 51 15.84 -2.16 -4.58
N PRO A 52 15.68 -3.23 -5.38
CA PRO A 52 15.42 -4.55 -4.84
C PRO A 52 16.56 -4.93 -3.88
N LEU A 53 16.20 -5.34 -2.67
CA LEU A 53 17.17 -5.78 -1.67
C LEU A 53 16.86 -7.23 -1.29
N TRP A 54 17.87 -8.08 -1.34
CA TRP A 54 17.82 -9.45 -0.86
C TRP A 54 19.16 -9.88 -0.31
N ASN A 55 19.16 -10.67 0.73
CA ASN A 55 20.29 -11.43 1.26
C ASN A 55 19.77 -12.70 1.94
N GLU A 56 20.67 -13.59 2.40
CA GLU A 56 20.31 -14.88 3.00
C GLU A 56 19.43 -14.77 4.26
N ASN A 57 19.38 -13.60 4.91
CA ASN A 57 18.55 -13.34 6.09
C ASN A 57 17.24 -12.61 5.75
N THR A 58 16.92 -12.41 4.48
CA THR A 58 15.70 -11.72 4.06
C THR A 58 14.71 -12.65 3.39
N VAL A 59 13.42 -12.39 3.62
CA VAL A 59 12.29 -13.01 2.94
C VAL A 59 11.55 -11.92 2.18
N VAL A 60 11.63 -11.92 0.85
CA VAL A 60 10.94 -10.93 0.02
C VAL A 60 9.64 -11.54 -0.51
N CYS A 61 8.51 -10.90 -0.18
CA CYS A 61 7.20 -11.30 -0.64
C CYS A 61 6.70 -10.36 -1.72
N MET A 62 6.43 -10.86 -2.92
CA MET A 62 5.89 -10.11 -4.05
C MET A 62 4.52 -10.67 -4.46
N SER A 63 3.74 -9.88 -5.19
CA SER A 63 2.40 -10.27 -5.62
C SER A 63 2.10 -9.85 -7.05
N LEU A 64 1.47 -10.73 -7.81
CA LEU A 64 0.93 -10.40 -9.13
C LEU A 64 -0.35 -9.53 -9.06
N SER A 65 -0.98 -9.45 -7.90
CA SER A 65 -2.24 -8.71 -7.72
C SER A 65 -2.11 -7.23 -8.09
N LYS A 66 -0.99 -6.60 -7.75
CA LYS A 66 -0.75 -5.16 -8.00
C LYS A 66 -0.16 -4.89 -9.38
N LEU A 67 0.24 -5.95 -10.08
CA LEU A 67 0.62 -5.90 -11.50
C LEU A 67 -0.60 -5.86 -12.45
N GLY A 68 -1.82 -5.97 -11.91
CA GLY A 68 -3.05 -6.06 -12.71
C GLY A 68 -3.65 -7.46 -12.79
N LEU A 69 -3.13 -8.41 -12.02
CA LEU A 69 -3.58 -9.82 -12.02
C LEU A 69 -4.11 -10.25 -10.64
N PRO A 70 -5.08 -9.52 -10.04
CA PRO A 70 -5.55 -9.84 -8.69
C PRO A 70 -6.28 -11.18 -8.59
N ALA A 71 -6.98 -11.58 -9.64
CA ALA A 71 -7.81 -12.79 -9.66
C ALA A 71 -7.01 -14.09 -9.66
N VAL A 72 -5.76 -14.09 -10.12
CA VAL A 72 -4.93 -15.31 -10.18
C VAL A 72 -4.39 -15.76 -8.81
N ARG A 73 -4.55 -14.95 -7.77
CA ARG A 73 -4.18 -15.22 -6.37
C ARG A 73 -2.77 -15.79 -6.23
N THR A 74 -1.78 -15.16 -6.87
CA THR A 74 -0.41 -15.66 -6.92
C THR A 74 0.54 -14.67 -6.27
N GLY A 75 1.31 -15.16 -5.30
CA GLY A 75 2.46 -14.50 -4.69
C GLY A 75 3.76 -15.17 -5.10
N ILE A 76 4.86 -14.46 -4.91
CA ILE A 76 6.22 -14.93 -5.14
C ILE A 76 7.00 -14.68 -3.85
N VAL A 77 7.64 -15.72 -3.34
CA VAL A 77 8.51 -15.62 -2.16
C VAL A 77 9.94 -15.90 -2.59
N ILE A 78 10.86 -15.02 -2.21
CA ILE A 78 12.29 -15.16 -2.40
C ILE A 78 12.92 -15.20 -1.01
N ALA A 79 13.57 -16.31 -0.69
CA ALA A 79 14.25 -16.50 0.59
C ALA A 79 15.36 -17.54 0.41
N ASN A 80 16.11 -17.83 1.48
CA ASN A 80 17.06 -18.92 1.49
C ASN A 80 16.34 -20.29 1.36
N GLU A 81 17.11 -21.35 1.05
CA GLU A 81 16.58 -22.68 0.75
C GLU A 81 15.81 -23.29 1.94
N GLU A 82 16.28 -23.08 3.15
CA GLU A 82 15.64 -23.61 4.37
C GLU A 82 14.24 -23.01 4.55
N ILE A 83 14.11 -21.69 4.44
CA ILE A 83 12.80 -20.97 4.54
C ILE A 83 11.88 -21.42 3.41
N ILE A 84 12.36 -21.52 2.17
CA ILE A 84 11.55 -21.98 1.04
C ILE A 84 11.07 -23.41 1.25
N SER A 85 11.91 -24.29 1.78
CA SER A 85 11.52 -25.67 2.11
C SER A 85 10.39 -25.68 3.14
N MET A 86 10.50 -24.91 4.22
CA MET A 86 9.45 -24.81 5.23
C MET A 86 8.14 -24.25 4.67
N VAL A 87 8.21 -23.16 3.89
CA VAL A 87 7.02 -22.56 3.25
C VAL A 87 6.34 -23.56 2.32
N SER A 88 7.10 -24.33 1.54
CA SER A 88 6.59 -25.35 0.64
C SER A 88 5.88 -26.48 1.39
N GLN A 89 6.45 -26.95 2.50
CA GLN A 89 5.85 -27.99 3.33
C GLN A 89 4.54 -27.53 3.97
N VAL A 90 4.52 -26.32 4.55
CA VAL A 90 3.31 -25.74 5.13
C VAL A 90 2.23 -25.57 4.07
N ASN A 91 2.59 -25.08 2.88
CA ASN A 91 1.65 -24.91 1.79
C ASN A 91 1.08 -26.23 1.29
N ALA A 92 1.90 -27.30 1.23
CA ALA A 92 1.44 -28.65 0.88
C ALA A 92 0.40 -29.19 1.87
N VAL A 93 0.57 -28.90 3.16
CA VAL A 93 -0.40 -29.31 4.20
C VAL A 93 -1.69 -28.48 4.13
N MET A 94 -1.58 -27.17 3.94
CA MET A 94 -2.72 -26.26 3.98
C MET A 94 -3.55 -26.24 2.70
N SER A 95 -2.91 -26.38 1.54
CA SER A 95 -3.53 -26.14 0.23
C SER A 95 -3.32 -27.28 -0.76
N LEU A 96 -2.65 -28.35 -0.36
CA LEU A 96 -2.19 -29.48 -1.18
C LEU A 96 -1.24 -29.05 -2.30
N ALA A 97 -1.70 -28.14 -3.19
CA ALA A 97 -0.87 -27.50 -4.21
C ALA A 97 -1.42 -26.08 -4.52
N PRO A 98 -0.55 -25.10 -4.75
CA PRO A 98 -0.99 -23.78 -5.21
C PRO A 98 -1.51 -23.87 -6.64
N GLY A 99 -2.45 -22.97 -6.99
CA GLY A 99 -2.93 -22.85 -8.36
C GLY A 99 -1.80 -22.44 -9.32
N SER A 100 -1.71 -23.09 -10.47
CA SER A 100 -0.65 -22.84 -11.46
C SER A 100 -0.94 -21.69 -12.43
N MET A 101 -2.18 -21.22 -12.53
CA MET A 101 -2.61 -20.22 -13.51
C MET A 101 -1.75 -18.95 -13.50
N GLY A 102 -1.52 -18.39 -12.31
CA GLY A 102 -0.71 -17.16 -12.20
C GLY A 102 0.75 -17.37 -12.59
N ALA A 103 1.34 -18.51 -12.22
CA ALA A 103 2.70 -18.86 -12.61
C ALA A 103 2.82 -19.02 -14.14
N VAL A 104 1.85 -19.67 -14.79
CA VAL A 104 1.82 -19.84 -16.25
C VAL A 104 1.72 -18.49 -16.96
N ILE A 105 0.80 -17.61 -16.53
CA ILE A 105 0.64 -16.27 -17.12
C ILE A 105 1.92 -15.44 -16.92
N ALA A 106 2.53 -15.48 -15.74
CA ALA A 106 3.72 -14.70 -15.42
C ALA A 106 5.00 -15.20 -16.11
N THR A 107 5.08 -16.49 -16.46
CA THR A 107 6.30 -17.12 -16.97
C THR A 107 6.90 -16.37 -18.16
N ASN A 108 6.10 -16.04 -19.17
CA ASN A 108 6.60 -15.35 -20.35
C ASN A 108 7.00 -13.91 -20.05
N LEU A 109 6.23 -13.20 -19.22
CA LEU A 109 6.54 -11.83 -18.79
C LEU A 109 7.85 -11.75 -18.00
N VAL A 110 8.11 -12.75 -17.14
CA VAL A 110 9.35 -12.83 -16.35
C VAL A 110 10.53 -13.20 -17.25
N ARG A 111 10.39 -14.26 -18.07
CA ARG A 111 11.48 -14.74 -18.94
C ARG A 111 11.93 -13.71 -19.97
N SER A 112 11.01 -12.95 -20.54
CA SER A 112 11.31 -11.90 -21.52
C SER A 112 11.81 -10.60 -20.88
N GLY A 113 11.68 -10.43 -19.55
CA GLY A 113 11.92 -9.17 -18.86
C GLY A 113 10.82 -8.13 -19.07
N GLU A 114 9.76 -8.45 -19.80
CA GLU A 114 8.65 -7.55 -20.12
C GLU A 114 7.94 -7.06 -18.83
N ILE A 115 7.89 -7.89 -17.79
CA ILE A 115 7.33 -7.52 -16.49
C ILE A 115 8.07 -6.31 -15.90
N ILE A 116 9.38 -6.23 -16.06
CA ILE A 116 10.21 -5.11 -15.56
C ILE A 116 9.98 -3.86 -16.40
N ARG A 117 9.95 -4.02 -17.74
CA ARG A 117 9.69 -2.92 -18.67
C ARG A 117 8.33 -2.28 -18.41
N LEU A 118 7.27 -3.08 -18.35
CA LEU A 118 5.90 -2.60 -18.03
C LEU A 118 5.84 -1.90 -16.69
N SER A 119 6.48 -2.46 -15.67
CA SER A 119 6.49 -1.88 -14.32
C SER A 119 7.16 -0.50 -14.29
N ARG A 120 8.28 -0.34 -15.01
CA ARG A 120 9.07 0.89 -15.02
C ARG A 120 8.48 1.96 -15.95
N GLU A 121 8.06 1.57 -17.15
CA GLU A 121 7.71 2.50 -18.22
C GLU A 121 6.21 2.81 -18.30
N VAL A 122 5.36 1.95 -17.72
CA VAL A 122 3.90 2.09 -17.78
C VAL A 122 3.29 2.25 -16.40
N ILE A 123 3.51 1.27 -15.51
CA ILE A 123 2.79 1.22 -14.22
C ILE A 123 3.24 2.35 -13.29
N ARG A 124 4.54 2.50 -13.09
CA ARG A 124 5.08 3.56 -12.21
C ARG A 124 4.62 4.96 -12.62
N PRO A 125 4.86 5.45 -13.85
CA PRO A 125 4.47 6.80 -14.24
C PRO A 125 2.95 7.00 -14.24
N PHE A 126 2.17 5.96 -14.53
CA PHE A 126 0.72 6.01 -14.46
C PHE A 126 0.22 6.30 -13.03
N TYR A 127 0.69 5.55 -12.04
CA TYR A 127 0.26 5.75 -10.65
C TYR A 127 0.88 6.99 -10.01
N GLU A 128 2.11 7.36 -10.36
CA GLU A 128 2.75 8.59 -9.90
C GLU A 128 1.95 9.82 -10.31
N LYS A 129 1.51 9.87 -11.58
CA LYS A 129 0.63 10.94 -12.08
C LYS A 129 -0.70 10.97 -11.33
N LYS A 130 -1.34 9.83 -11.16
CA LYS A 130 -2.63 9.74 -10.42
C LYS A 130 -2.49 10.18 -8.96
N ALA A 131 -1.38 9.83 -8.30
CA ALA A 131 -1.09 10.29 -6.94
C ALA A 131 -1.01 11.81 -6.87
N GLY A 132 -0.26 12.44 -7.79
CA GLY A 132 -0.14 13.90 -7.87
C GLY A 132 -1.49 14.59 -8.11
N GLU A 133 -2.28 14.10 -9.07
CA GLU A 133 -3.62 14.64 -9.35
C GLU A 133 -4.56 14.52 -8.12
N ALA A 134 -4.53 13.38 -7.42
CA ALA A 134 -5.36 13.16 -6.23
C ALA A 134 -4.94 14.07 -5.06
N VAL A 135 -3.64 14.24 -4.81
CA VAL A 135 -3.13 15.16 -3.78
C VAL A 135 -3.54 16.59 -4.10
N GLN A 136 -3.33 17.03 -5.34
CA GLN A 136 -3.72 18.39 -5.75
C GLN A 136 -5.21 18.64 -5.49
N GLN A 137 -6.09 17.72 -5.90
CA GLN A 137 -7.54 17.86 -5.72
C GLN A 137 -7.94 17.90 -4.23
N LEU A 138 -7.28 17.11 -3.38
CA LEU A 138 -7.52 17.16 -1.93
C LEU A 138 -7.06 18.48 -1.33
N CYS A 139 -5.87 18.99 -1.71
CA CYS A 139 -5.37 20.27 -1.24
C CYS A 139 -6.31 21.42 -1.61
N GLU A 140 -6.78 21.47 -2.86
CA GLU A 140 -7.74 22.47 -3.32
C GLU A 140 -9.11 22.33 -2.61
N GLY A 141 -9.57 21.08 -2.48
CA GLY A 141 -10.88 20.78 -1.88
C GLY A 141 -10.95 20.97 -0.38
N LEU A 142 -9.83 20.87 0.35
CA LEU A 142 -9.75 21.03 1.81
C LEU A 142 -9.15 22.38 2.24
N GLU A 143 -9.06 23.35 1.33
CA GLU A 143 -8.60 24.69 1.68
C GLU A 143 -9.38 25.25 2.88
N GLY A 144 -8.65 25.74 3.90
CA GLY A 144 -9.20 26.26 5.16
C GLY A 144 -9.39 25.22 6.27
N ILE A 145 -9.15 23.93 6.00
CA ILE A 145 -9.15 22.85 7.00
C ILE A 145 -7.70 22.54 7.43
N ASP A 146 -7.48 22.21 8.69
CA ASP A 146 -6.18 21.71 9.17
C ASP A 146 -6.05 20.22 8.86
N PHE A 147 -5.32 19.89 7.80
CA PHE A 147 -5.11 18.52 7.36
C PHE A 147 -3.67 18.26 6.94
N HIS A 148 -3.28 17.00 6.94
CA HIS A 148 -2.00 16.54 6.44
C HIS A 148 -2.18 15.29 5.57
N ILE A 149 -1.39 15.20 4.52
CA ILE A 149 -1.29 13.99 3.69
C ILE A 149 0.13 13.46 3.85
N HIS A 150 0.28 12.19 4.22
CA HIS A 150 1.58 11.54 4.13
C HIS A 150 2.09 11.65 2.69
N LYS A 151 3.36 12.00 2.53
CA LYS A 151 3.98 12.10 1.21
C LYS A 151 3.78 10.78 0.46
N PRO A 152 3.07 10.79 -0.69
CA PRO A 152 2.81 9.57 -1.45
C PRO A 152 4.06 9.18 -2.23
N GLU A 153 4.90 8.35 -1.63
CA GLU A 153 6.13 7.86 -2.23
C GLU A 153 5.93 6.54 -2.96
N GLY A 154 4.74 5.93 -2.83
CA GLY A 154 4.38 4.69 -3.51
C GLY A 154 2.97 4.21 -3.18
N ALA A 155 2.66 2.99 -3.63
CA ALA A 155 1.34 2.36 -3.60
C ALA A 155 0.30 3.12 -4.45
N PHE A 156 -1.00 2.86 -4.24
CA PHE A 156 -2.09 3.55 -4.94
C PHE A 156 -3.18 4.02 -3.97
N PHE A 157 -2.77 4.48 -2.81
CA PHE A 157 -3.64 5.10 -1.80
C PHE A 157 -2.91 6.28 -1.14
N LEU A 158 -3.71 7.17 -0.55
CA LEU A 158 -3.27 8.29 0.26
C LEU A 158 -3.71 8.05 1.71
N TRP A 159 -2.88 8.48 2.64
CA TRP A 159 -3.20 8.58 4.05
C TRP A 159 -3.46 10.03 4.39
N LEU A 160 -4.71 10.35 4.69
CA LEU A 160 -5.17 11.69 5.03
C LEU A 160 -5.45 11.76 6.53
N TRP A 161 -4.81 12.69 7.21
CA TRP A 161 -5.05 13.07 8.60
C TRP A 161 -5.80 14.40 8.64
N LEU A 162 -6.95 14.41 9.26
CA LEU A 162 -7.87 15.53 9.46
C LEU A 162 -7.76 15.97 10.92
N ARG A 163 -6.83 16.87 11.23
CA ARG A 163 -6.51 17.25 12.59
C ARG A 163 -7.69 17.96 13.26
N GLY A 164 -8.10 17.46 14.43
CA GLY A 164 -9.25 17.98 15.15
C GLY A 164 -10.58 17.67 14.46
N LEU A 165 -10.67 16.56 13.71
CA LEU A 165 -11.92 16.12 13.11
C LEU A 165 -13.02 16.01 14.18
N PRO A 166 -14.13 16.78 14.07
CA PRO A 166 -15.13 16.85 15.15
C PRO A 166 -16.04 15.61 15.25
N ILE A 167 -15.89 14.67 14.34
CA ILE A 167 -16.54 13.36 14.32
C ILE A 167 -15.49 12.27 14.24
N THR A 168 -15.83 11.01 14.52
CA THR A 168 -14.88 9.91 14.34
C THR A 168 -14.68 9.55 12.88
N ASP A 169 -13.52 8.96 12.54
CA ASP A 169 -13.25 8.39 11.22
C ASP A 169 -14.30 7.34 10.80
N HIS A 170 -14.88 6.60 11.76
CA HIS A 170 -15.97 5.66 11.50
C HIS A 170 -17.26 6.40 11.11
N GLU A 171 -17.61 7.47 11.79
CA GLU A 171 -18.79 8.28 11.44
C GLU A 171 -18.59 8.94 10.08
N LEU A 172 -17.41 9.48 9.79
CA LEU A 172 -17.08 10.01 8.46
C LEU A 172 -17.23 8.93 7.39
N TYR A 173 -16.75 7.71 7.64
CA TYR A 173 -16.94 6.57 6.73
C TYR A 173 -18.42 6.28 6.46
N GLU A 174 -19.28 6.23 7.49
CA GLU A 174 -20.70 5.95 7.31
C GLU A 174 -21.42 7.06 6.54
N ARG A 175 -21.03 8.34 6.71
CA ARG A 175 -21.53 9.47 5.91
C ARG A 175 -21.10 9.35 4.44
N LEU A 176 -19.84 9.05 4.19
CA LEU A 176 -19.28 8.85 2.84
C LEU A 176 -19.94 7.67 2.12
N LYS A 177 -20.11 6.55 2.83
CA LYS A 177 -20.76 5.34 2.31
C LYS A 177 -22.19 5.61 1.83
N LYS A 178 -22.98 6.40 2.56
CA LYS A 178 -24.32 6.83 2.14
C LYS A 178 -24.30 7.64 0.83
N ARG A 179 -23.17 8.26 0.51
CA ARG A 179 -22.95 9.02 -0.73
C ARG A 179 -22.22 8.20 -1.82
N GLY A 180 -22.07 6.89 -1.61
CA GLY A 180 -21.46 5.97 -2.59
C GLY A 180 -19.93 5.95 -2.58
N VAL A 181 -19.25 6.51 -1.55
CA VAL A 181 -17.80 6.54 -1.44
C VAL A 181 -17.34 5.62 -0.30
N LEU A 182 -16.43 4.70 -0.61
CA LEU A 182 -15.81 3.81 0.36
C LEU A 182 -14.35 4.21 0.61
N VAL A 183 -14.02 4.47 1.85
CA VAL A 183 -12.66 4.69 2.34
C VAL A 183 -12.33 3.65 3.43
N VAL A 184 -11.09 3.59 3.90
CA VAL A 184 -10.78 2.77 5.07
C VAL A 184 -10.54 3.69 6.26
N PRO A 185 -11.36 3.58 7.33
CA PRO A 185 -11.14 4.32 8.56
C PRO A 185 -9.77 4.05 9.18
N GLY A 186 -9.18 5.09 9.78
CA GLY A 186 -7.81 5.05 10.27
C GLY A 186 -7.61 4.10 11.45
N HIS A 187 -8.58 4.01 12.35
CA HIS A 187 -8.47 3.20 13.56
C HIS A 187 -8.13 1.72 13.29
N TYR A 188 -8.50 1.17 12.13
CA TYR A 188 -8.14 -0.20 11.75
C TYR A 188 -6.64 -0.44 11.57
N PHE A 189 -5.84 0.62 11.40
CA PHE A 189 -4.39 0.54 11.20
C PHE A 189 -3.59 0.69 12.49
N PHE A 190 -4.25 0.77 13.64
CA PHE A 190 -3.62 0.87 14.96
C PHE A 190 -3.97 -0.34 15.86
N PRO A 191 -3.78 -1.60 15.37
CA PRO A 191 -4.13 -2.78 16.15
C PRO A 191 -3.26 -2.87 17.40
N GLY A 192 -3.87 -3.25 18.52
CA GLY A 192 -3.16 -3.47 19.79
C GLY A 192 -2.73 -2.20 20.52
N LEU A 193 -2.99 -1.02 19.99
CA LEU A 193 -2.76 0.23 20.69
C LEU A 193 -3.75 0.34 21.87
N LYS A 194 -3.21 0.28 23.08
CA LYS A 194 -3.99 0.46 24.31
C LYS A 194 -4.05 1.93 24.68
N GLY A 195 -5.23 2.42 25.01
CA GLY A 195 -5.48 3.81 25.42
C GLY A 195 -6.14 4.66 24.32
N GLU A 196 -6.65 5.79 24.76
CA GLU A 196 -7.24 6.78 23.88
C GLU A 196 -6.14 7.61 23.21
N TRP A 197 -6.20 7.66 21.90
CA TRP A 197 -5.34 8.51 21.08
C TRP A 197 -6.17 9.04 19.90
N GLU A 198 -6.51 10.31 19.95
CA GLU A 198 -7.43 10.94 19.01
C GLU A 198 -7.01 10.76 17.56
N HIS A 199 -5.71 10.85 17.29
CA HIS A 199 -5.16 10.71 15.94
C HIS A 199 -5.62 9.45 15.18
N LYS A 200 -5.83 8.31 15.87
CA LYS A 200 -6.31 7.08 15.21
C LYS A 200 -7.70 7.26 14.59
N HIS A 201 -8.52 8.17 15.16
CA HIS A 201 -9.89 8.48 14.72
C HIS A 201 -10.01 9.70 13.82
N GLU A 202 -8.87 10.32 13.48
CA GLU A 202 -8.79 11.49 12.61
C GLU A 202 -8.23 11.15 11.22
N CYS A 203 -7.96 9.88 10.94
CA CYS A 203 -7.31 9.45 9.71
C CYS A 203 -8.21 8.59 8.84
N ILE A 204 -8.02 8.71 7.52
CA ILE A 204 -8.62 7.81 6.53
C ILE A 204 -7.60 7.43 5.44
N ARG A 205 -7.72 6.20 4.92
CA ARG A 205 -6.99 5.77 3.73
C ARG A 205 -7.91 5.83 2.51
N ILE A 206 -7.45 6.57 1.49
CA ILE A 206 -8.18 6.80 0.23
C ILE A 206 -7.44 6.08 -0.89
N SER A 207 -8.13 5.21 -1.66
CA SER A 207 -7.55 4.60 -2.86
C SER A 207 -7.85 5.47 -4.09
N TYR A 208 -6.82 5.68 -4.93
CA TYR A 208 -6.95 6.36 -6.21
C TYR A 208 -6.75 5.41 -7.42
N ALA A 209 -6.94 4.08 -7.19
CA ALA A 209 -6.71 3.07 -8.23
C ALA A 209 -7.77 3.05 -9.34
N GLN A 210 -8.99 3.51 -9.05
CA GLN A 210 -10.12 3.54 -9.99
C GLN A 210 -9.90 4.55 -11.15
N ASP A 211 -10.79 4.55 -12.13
CA ASP A 211 -10.74 5.49 -13.26
C ASP A 211 -10.73 6.94 -12.77
N LYS A 212 -10.14 7.84 -13.56
CA LYS A 212 -9.89 9.24 -13.19
C LYS A 212 -11.17 9.97 -12.77
N GLU A 213 -12.25 9.77 -13.52
CA GLU A 213 -13.55 10.41 -13.29
C GLU A 213 -14.17 9.93 -11.97
N ILE A 214 -14.05 8.62 -11.68
CA ILE A 214 -14.56 8.02 -10.44
C ILE A 214 -13.76 8.54 -9.24
N VAL A 215 -12.44 8.59 -9.36
CA VAL A 215 -11.54 9.11 -8.30
C VAL A 215 -11.87 10.59 -8.05
N SER A 216 -11.96 11.40 -9.10
CA SER A 216 -12.23 12.83 -8.97
C SER A 216 -13.59 13.10 -8.32
N ALA A 217 -14.63 12.38 -8.72
CA ALA A 217 -15.96 12.49 -8.11
C ALA A 217 -15.94 12.06 -6.62
N GLY A 218 -15.23 10.95 -6.32
CA GLY A 218 -15.09 10.46 -4.95
C GLY A 218 -14.34 11.45 -4.05
N LEU A 219 -13.24 12.02 -4.51
CA LEU A 219 -12.48 13.02 -3.77
C LEU A 219 -13.28 14.28 -3.49
N LYS A 220 -14.09 14.73 -4.46
CA LYS A 220 -15.01 15.85 -4.24
C LYS A 220 -16.03 15.54 -3.14
N ILE A 221 -16.62 14.35 -3.14
CA ILE A 221 -17.56 13.94 -2.09
C ILE A 221 -16.87 13.90 -0.74
N ILE A 222 -15.62 13.41 -0.67
CA ILE A 222 -14.83 13.37 0.57
C ILE A 222 -14.60 14.79 1.10
N THR A 223 -14.11 15.70 0.27
CA THR A 223 -13.82 17.09 0.68
C THR A 223 -15.08 17.84 1.11
N ASP A 224 -16.22 17.67 0.40
CA ASP A 224 -17.50 18.24 0.76
C ASP A 224 -17.99 17.74 2.13
N GLU A 225 -17.84 16.44 2.41
CA GLU A 225 -18.33 15.84 3.65
C GLU A 225 -17.43 16.20 4.84
N VAL A 226 -16.11 16.30 4.62
CA VAL A 226 -15.15 16.79 5.61
C VAL A 226 -15.50 18.23 5.99
N LYS A 227 -15.67 19.15 5.03
CA LYS A 227 -16.06 20.54 5.32
C LYS A 227 -17.35 20.62 6.12
N ARG A 228 -18.38 19.85 5.75
CA ARG A 228 -19.63 19.78 6.52
C ARG A 228 -19.42 19.33 7.97
N ALA A 229 -18.48 18.39 8.21
CA ALA A 229 -18.19 17.95 9.56
C ALA A 229 -17.62 19.08 10.42
N TYR A 230 -16.68 19.85 9.88
CA TYR A 230 -16.09 21.01 10.58
C TYR A 230 -17.07 22.19 10.74
N ASP A 231 -17.94 22.44 9.76
CA ASP A 231 -18.94 23.52 9.82
C ASP A 231 -20.08 23.25 10.80
N SER A 232 -20.25 21.99 11.24
CA SER A 232 -21.34 21.59 12.14
C SER A 232 -20.99 21.74 13.61
N THR A 233 -19.79 22.25 13.91
CA THR A 233 -19.24 22.48 15.27
C THR A 233 -19.21 23.96 15.56
#